data_e0730a022585ba0b20be0d425719c7cb
#
_entry.id   e0730a022585ba0b20be0d425719c7cb
#
_cell.length_a   1.000
_cell.length_b   1.000
_cell.length_c   1.000
_cell.angle_alpha   90.00
_cell.angle_beta   90.00
_cell.angle_gamma   90.00
#
_symmetry.space_group_name_H-M   'P 1'
#
loop_
_entity.id
_entity.type
_entity.pdbx_description
1 polymer ?
#
loop_
_entity_poly.entity_id
_entity_poly.type
_entity_poly.pdbx_seq_one_letter_code
_entity_poly.pdbx_strand_id
1 'polypeptide(L)'
;EDVDTFLASSSKLFYVDGKPTKYSYRLIASTTDKYNKNAEIELRNQDPQVGRLGIADLLESQIDWKKYSLMSKKMEVKDKKSPRKHQIDAISDVLNGFKNYDRGKLIMACGTGKTFTSLRIAEEQLNGKGNVLFLVPSIALASQSLTEWSAQCRYGCDAAVVCSDNKASKGENSIELGFPSTTDVTRLKEWYEIVNNDDRPLNFIF
;
A
#
# COMPACT_ATOMS: atom_id res chain seq x y z
N GLU A 1 -22.90 13.43 -10.96
CA GLU A 1 -22.95 13.13 -12.42
C GLU A 1 -21.71 12.33 -12.84
N ASP A 2 -20.49 12.82 -12.60
CA ASP A 2 -19.26 12.12 -13.04
C ASP A 2 -19.07 10.79 -12.31
N VAL A 3 -19.33 10.76 -10.98
CA VAL A 3 -19.26 9.55 -10.16
C VAL A 3 -20.31 8.53 -10.60
N ASP A 4 -21.54 8.96 -10.85
CA ASP A 4 -22.61 8.06 -11.29
C ASP A 4 -22.30 7.45 -12.66
N THR A 5 -21.80 8.27 -13.58
CA THR A 5 -21.38 7.81 -14.91
C THR A 5 -20.24 6.81 -14.82
N PHE A 6 -19.25 7.07 -13.98
CA PHE A 6 -18.16 6.14 -13.71
C PHE A 6 -18.66 4.81 -13.13
N LEU A 7 -19.52 4.85 -12.11
CA LEU A 7 -20.07 3.65 -11.48
C LEU A 7 -20.91 2.85 -12.46
N ALA A 8 -21.78 3.50 -13.22
CA ALA A 8 -22.61 2.86 -14.23
C ALA A 8 -21.76 2.18 -15.32
N SER A 9 -20.71 2.84 -15.78
CA SER A 9 -19.84 2.31 -16.83
C SER A 9 -18.96 1.17 -16.33
N SER A 10 -18.37 1.32 -15.13
CA SER A 10 -17.48 0.32 -14.53
C SER A 10 -18.19 -0.89 -13.93
N SER A 11 -19.53 -0.88 -13.86
CA SER A 11 -20.33 -2.03 -13.41
C SER A 11 -20.78 -2.94 -14.55
N LYS A 12 -20.55 -2.55 -15.80
CA LYS A 12 -20.94 -3.33 -16.97
C LYS A 12 -20.08 -4.57 -17.12
N LEU A 13 -20.71 -5.64 -17.66
CA LEU A 13 -19.99 -6.83 -18.11
C LEU A 13 -19.24 -6.51 -19.40
N PHE A 14 -18.05 -7.01 -19.51
CA PHE A 14 -17.26 -7.06 -20.75
C PHE A 14 -16.83 -8.50 -21.03
N TYR A 15 -16.35 -8.77 -22.22
CA TYR A 15 -16.00 -10.12 -22.63
C TYR A 15 -14.49 -10.21 -22.87
N VAL A 16 -13.87 -11.20 -22.22
CA VAL A 16 -12.48 -11.58 -22.44
C VAL A 16 -12.46 -13.02 -22.93
N ASP A 17 -11.95 -13.26 -24.12
CA ASP A 17 -11.94 -14.59 -24.76
C ASP A 17 -13.33 -15.26 -24.79
N GLY A 18 -14.36 -14.46 -25.04
CA GLY A 18 -15.76 -14.92 -25.11
C GLY A 18 -16.43 -15.19 -23.74
N LYS A 19 -15.73 -14.97 -22.62
CA LYS A 19 -16.26 -15.15 -21.27
C LYS A 19 -16.72 -13.81 -20.69
N PRO A 20 -17.94 -13.74 -20.10
CA PRO A 20 -18.39 -12.54 -19.43
C PRO A 20 -17.54 -12.28 -18.19
N THR A 21 -16.98 -11.10 -18.11
CA THR A 21 -16.03 -10.69 -17.06
C THR A 21 -16.48 -9.38 -16.44
N LYS A 22 -16.22 -9.19 -15.17
CA LYS A 22 -16.38 -7.92 -14.43
C LYS A 22 -15.03 -7.39 -13.99
N TYR A 23 -14.93 -6.08 -13.84
CA TYR A 23 -13.78 -5.51 -13.17
C TYR A 23 -13.72 -6.00 -11.72
N SER A 24 -12.56 -6.50 -11.31
CA SER A 24 -12.29 -6.91 -9.91
C SER A 24 -11.89 -5.72 -9.02
N TYR A 25 -11.45 -4.63 -9.63
CA TYR A 25 -11.05 -3.40 -8.97
C TYR A 25 -11.41 -2.19 -9.83
N ARG A 26 -11.78 -1.10 -9.17
CA ARG A 26 -12.13 0.17 -9.81
C ARG A 26 -11.35 1.30 -9.15
N LEU A 27 -10.85 2.24 -9.94
CA LEU A 27 -10.09 3.38 -9.45
C LEU A 27 -10.65 4.65 -10.06
N ILE A 28 -10.96 5.64 -9.23
CA ILE A 28 -11.27 7.00 -9.65
C ILE A 28 -10.13 7.93 -9.29
N ALA A 29 -9.57 8.63 -10.29
CA ALA A 29 -8.56 9.65 -10.08
C ALA A 29 -9.20 11.04 -10.24
N SER A 30 -8.90 11.94 -9.31
CA SER A 30 -9.48 13.28 -9.28
C SER A 30 -8.44 14.31 -8.82
N THR A 31 -8.57 15.52 -9.32
CA THR A 31 -7.77 16.68 -8.87
C THR A 31 -8.32 17.30 -7.57
N THR A 32 -9.31 16.65 -6.93
CA THR A 32 -9.86 17.06 -5.64
C THR A 32 -9.84 15.87 -4.67
N ASP A 33 -9.54 16.13 -3.41
CA ASP A 33 -9.64 15.16 -2.31
C ASP A 33 -11.02 15.20 -1.63
N LYS A 34 -11.88 16.11 -2.05
CA LYS A 34 -13.21 16.32 -1.46
C LYS A 34 -14.29 15.98 -2.46
N TYR A 35 -15.15 15.06 -2.07
CA TYR A 35 -16.39 14.73 -2.78
C TYR A 35 -17.59 15.31 -2.04
N ASN A 36 -18.67 15.59 -2.76
CA ASN A 36 -19.91 15.95 -2.11
C ASN A 36 -20.52 14.75 -1.37
N LYS A 37 -21.45 15.03 -0.45
CA LYS A 37 -22.03 14.00 0.44
C LYS A 37 -22.67 12.83 -0.35
N ASN A 38 -23.30 13.10 -1.47
CA ASN A 38 -23.96 12.06 -2.28
C ASN A 38 -22.91 11.17 -2.96
N ALA A 39 -21.89 11.76 -3.58
CA ALA A 39 -20.78 11.02 -4.18
C ALA A 39 -20.02 10.16 -3.16
N GLU A 40 -19.83 10.67 -1.93
CA GLU A 40 -19.24 9.90 -0.83
C GLU A 40 -20.06 8.66 -0.48
N ILE A 41 -21.38 8.80 -0.38
CA ILE A 41 -22.29 7.68 -0.09
C ILE A 41 -22.25 6.64 -1.21
N GLU A 42 -22.31 7.10 -2.45
CA GLU A 42 -22.31 6.21 -3.63
C GLU A 42 -20.98 5.43 -3.76
N LEU A 43 -19.85 6.10 -3.56
CA LEU A 43 -18.53 5.46 -3.66
C LEU A 43 -18.26 4.45 -2.53
N ARG A 44 -18.80 4.67 -1.33
CA ARG A 44 -18.55 3.79 -0.16
C ARG A 44 -19.22 2.43 -0.24
N ASN A 45 -20.37 2.31 -0.91
CA ASN A 45 -21.21 1.12 -0.90
C ASN A 45 -21.02 0.24 -2.14
N GLN A 46 -19.86 0.32 -2.79
CA GLN A 46 -19.61 -0.41 -4.03
C GLN A 46 -18.96 -1.77 -3.79
N ASP A 47 -19.39 -2.75 -4.60
CA ASP A 47 -18.77 -4.06 -4.76
C ASP A 47 -18.56 -4.35 -6.26
N PRO A 48 -17.31 -4.51 -6.73
CA PRO A 48 -16.06 -4.33 -6.01
C PRO A 48 -15.83 -2.88 -5.55
N GLN A 49 -15.01 -2.70 -4.53
CA GLN A 49 -14.68 -1.38 -3.98
C GLN A 49 -14.07 -0.45 -5.02
N VAL A 50 -14.28 0.85 -4.82
CA VAL A 50 -13.66 1.90 -5.63
C VAL A 50 -12.50 2.52 -4.87
N GLY A 51 -11.28 2.33 -5.36
CA GLY A 51 -10.11 3.07 -4.90
C GLY A 51 -10.19 4.53 -5.37
N ARG A 52 -9.58 5.41 -4.62
CA ARG A 52 -9.52 6.85 -4.91
C ARG A 52 -8.08 7.30 -5.02
N LEU A 53 -7.80 8.13 -5.99
CA LEU A 53 -6.52 8.79 -6.17
C LEU A 53 -6.79 10.30 -6.26
N GLY A 54 -6.52 11.01 -5.18
CA GLY A 54 -6.70 12.45 -5.09
C GLY A 54 -5.42 13.23 -5.36
N ILE A 55 -5.52 14.57 -5.26
CA ILE A 55 -4.35 15.44 -5.45
C ILE A 55 -3.30 15.24 -4.35
N ALA A 56 -3.71 14.95 -3.12
CA ALA A 56 -2.79 14.67 -2.02
C ALA A 56 -1.95 13.43 -2.32
N ASP A 57 -2.58 12.34 -2.78
CA ASP A 57 -1.88 11.10 -3.15
C ASP A 57 -0.85 11.33 -4.26
N LEU A 58 -1.21 12.15 -5.25
CA LEU A 58 -0.30 12.51 -6.34
C LEU A 58 0.90 13.32 -5.82
N LEU A 59 0.67 14.30 -4.95
CA LEU A 59 1.72 15.13 -4.38
C LEU A 59 2.66 14.34 -3.45
N GLU A 60 2.12 13.37 -2.70
CA GLU A 60 2.87 12.47 -1.83
C GLU A 60 3.56 11.33 -2.57
N SER A 61 3.20 11.10 -3.83
CA SER A 61 3.78 10.05 -4.67
C SER A 61 5.29 10.15 -4.79
N GLN A 62 5.93 9.06 -5.19
CA GLN A 62 7.37 9.01 -5.42
C GLN A 62 7.83 9.74 -6.68
N ILE A 63 6.92 10.29 -7.46
CA ILE A 63 7.25 11.03 -8.67
C ILE A 63 7.85 12.39 -8.28
N ASP A 64 8.98 12.73 -8.87
CA ASP A 64 9.54 14.09 -8.78
C ASP A 64 8.83 15.02 -9.75
N TRP A 65 7.69 15.55 -9.30
CA TRP A 65 6.86 16.47 -10.10
C TRP A 65 7.59 17.73 -10.55
N LYS A 66 8.67 18.13 -9.87
CA LYS A 66 9.47 19.29 -10.28
C LYS A 66 10.29 19.03 -11.53
N LYS A 67 10.66 17.77 -11.74
CA LYS A 67 11.39 17.33 -12.94
C LYS A 67 10.48 16.81 -14.04
N TYR A 68 9.18 16.65 -13.77
CA TYR A 68 8.23 16.18 -14.77
C TYR A 68 8.04 17.22 -15.88
N SER A 69 8.20 16.78 -17.10
CA SER A 69 7.94 17.60 -18.29
C SER A 69 6.91 16.95 -19.18
N LEU A 70 5.83 17.64 -19.45
CA LEU A 70 4.77 17.21 -20.38
C LEU A 70 5.32 16.95 -21.80
N MET A 71 6.35 17.70 -22.22
CA MET A 71 6.96 17.55 -23.55
C MET A 71 7.79 16.27 -23.66
N SER A 72 8.58 15.96 -22.66
CA SER A 72 9.42 14.76 -22.67
C SER A 72 8.69 13.49 -22.25
N LYS A 73 7.53 13.63 -21.61
CA LYS A 73 6.78 12.53 -20.96
C LYS A 73 7.65 11.65 -20.03
N LYS A 74 8.79 12.19 -19.61
CA LYS A 74 9.74 11.49 -18.77
C LYS A 74 9.35 11.71 -17.31
N MET A 75 9.07 10.64 -16.60
CA MET A 75 8.85 10.66 -15.15
C MET A 75 10.14 10.23 -14.45
N GLU A 76 10.56 11.04 -13.48
CA GLU A 76 11.65 10.68 -12.59
C GLU A 76 11.09 10.40 -11.19
N VAL A 77 11.65 9.41 -10.54
CA VAL A 77 11.25 9.02 -9.18
C VAL A 77 12.19 9.69 -8.20
N LYS A 78 11.65 10.17 -7.08
CA LYS A 78 12.44 10.71 -5.96
C LYS A 78 13.40 9.66 -5.44
N ASP A 79 14.59 10.08 -5.01
CA ASP A 79 15.53 9.21 -4.34
C ASP A 79 14.94 8.63 -3.05
N LYS A 80 15.22 7.35 -2.80
CA LYS A 80 14.80 6.69 -1.57
C LYS A 80 15.57 7.24 -0.38
N LYS A 81 14.91 7.33 0.76
CA LYS A 81 15.50 7.83 2.00
C LYS A 81 16.66 6.96 2.45
N SER A 82 17.74 7.59 2.92
CA SER A 82 18.82 6.91 3.62
C SER A 82 18.58 6.91 5.13
N PRO A 83 18.91 5.83 5.84
CA PRO A 83 18.77 5.79 7.29
C PRO A 83 19.66 6.84 7.97
N ARG A 84 19.12 7.49 9.01
CA ARG A 84 19.89 8.39 9.89
C ARG A 84 20.75 7.56 10.85
N LYS A 85 21.76 8.18 11.48
CA LYS A 85 22.70 7.49 12.38
C LYS A 85 21.99 6.60 13.42
N HIS A 86 21.04 7.15 14.18
CA HIS A 86 20.31 6.38 15.20
C HIS A 86 19.49 5.22 14.63
N GLN A 87 19.07 5.30 13.37
CA GLN A 87 18.37 4.21 12.67
C GLN A 87 19.37 3.13 12.22
N ILE A 88 20.56 3.54 11.75
CA ILE A 88 21.66 2.62 11.41
C ILE A 88 22.05 1.81 12.64
N ASP A 89 22.27 2.49 13.77
CA ASP A 89 22.62 1.85 15.04
C ASP A 89 21.52 0.83 15.44
N ALA A 90 20.24 1.24 15.41
CA ALA A 90 19.11 0.37 15.73
C ALA A 90 18.99 -0.84 14.79
N ILE A 91 19.21 -0.67 13.49
CA ILE A 91 19.21 -1.77 12.50
C ILE A 91 20.33 -2.75 12.83
N SER A 92 21.54 -2.24 13.08
CA SER A 92 22.70 -3.07 13.43
C SER A 92 22.47 -3.88 14.71
N ASP A 93 21.93 -3.26 15.75
CA ASP A 93 21.63 -3.91 17.03
C ASP A 93 20.62 -5.05 16.86
N VAL A 94 19.54 -4.83 16.09
CA VAL A 94 18.54 -5.85 15.83
C VAL A 94 19.12 -7.02 15.04
N LEU A 95 19.85 -6.74 13.96
CA LEU A 95 20.48 -7.80 13.15
C LEU A 95 21.50 -8.62 13.94
N ASN A 96 22.28 -7.96 14.81
CA ASN A 96 23.19 -8.65 15.70
C ASN A 96 22.43 -9.51 16.75
N GLY A 97 21.32 -9.00 17.27
CA GLY A 97 20.45 -9.75 18.17
C GLY A 97 19.92 -11.03 17.53
N PHE A 98 19.47 -10.95 16.27
CA PHE A 98 18.94 -12.12 15.53
C PHE A 98 19.96 -13.20 15.20
N LYS A 99 21.26 -12.94 15.36
CA LYS A 99 22.28 -14.00 15.26
C LYS A 99 22.22 -15.00 16.42
N ASN A 100 21.68 -14.57 17.57
CA ASN A 100 21.67 -15.36 18.80
C ASN A 100 20.24 -15.64 19.32
N TYR A 101 19.25 -14.87 18.87
CA TYR A 101 17.89 -14.93 19.37
C TYR A 101 16.91 -14.88 18.19
N ASP A 102 15.82 -15.61 18.30
CA ASP A 102 14.73 -15.67 17.31
C ASP A 102 13.72 -14.51 17.46
N ARG A 103 13.82 -13.71 18.52
CA ARG A 103 12.93 -12.60 18.84
C ARG A 103 13.64 -11.53 19.64
N GLY A 104 13.12 -10.30 19.56
CA GLY A 104 13.66 -9.16 20.29
C GLY A 104 12.63 -8.07 20.50
N LYS A 105 13.03 -7.01 21.15
CA LYS A 105 12.24 -5.79 21.34
C LYS A 105 13.06 -4.58 20.95
N LEU A 106 12.57 -3.82 19.94
CA LEU A 106 13.16 -2.55 19.54
C LEU A 106 12.33 -1.40 20.13
N ILE A 107 12.95 -0.57 20.96
CA ILE A 107 12.32 0.59 21.59
C ILE A 107 12.89 1.86 20.95
N MET A 108 12.03 2.62 20.31
CA MET A 108 12.38 3.89 19.66
C MET A 108 11.35 4.96 20.04
N ALA A 109 11.80 6.20 20.24
CA ALA A 109 10.92 7.35 20.53
C ALA A 109 9.92 7.63 19.39
N CYS A 110 8.84 8.35 19.69
CA CYS A 110 7.91 8.80 18.66
C CYS A 110 8.60 9.74 17.67
N GLY A 111 8.23 9.67 16.39
CA GLY A 111 8.80 10.53 15.35
C GLY A 111 10.21 10.15 14.86
N THR A 112 10.84 9.12 15.42
CA THR A 112 12.20 8.69 15.00
C THR A 112 12.24 7.81 13.75
N GLY A 113 11.07 7.55 13.12
CA GLY A 113 10.96 6.78 11.88
C GLY A 113 10.97 5.27 12.10
N LYS A 114 10.25 4.79 13.11
CA LYS A 114 10.10 3.33 13.41
C LYS A 114 9.69 2.52 12.19
N THR A 115 8.69 2.98 11.44
CA THR A 115 8.17 2.31 10.24
C THR A 115 9.25 2.15 9.17
N PHE A 116 10.03 3.19 8.95
CA PHE A 116 11.14 3.14 8.00
C PHE A 116 12.28 2.23 8.50
N THR A 117 12.60 2.28 9.80
CA THR A 117 13.63 1.43 10.42
C THR A 117 13.23 -0.05 10.32
N SER A 118 11.96 -0.39 10.57
CA SER A 118 11.48 -1.78 10.45
C SER A 118 11.54 -2.30 9.01
N LEU A 119 11.26 -1.46 8.00
CA LEU A 119 11.47 -1.83 6.61
C LEU A 119 12.94 -2.18 6.34
N ARG A 120 13.88 -1.33 6.78
CA ARG A 120 15.33 -1.58 6.58
C ARG A 120 15.80 -2.85 7.29
N ILE A 121 15.29 -3.13 8.49
CA ILE A 121 15.57 -4.41 9.20
C ILE A 121 15.06 -5.59 8.38
N ALA A 122 13.83 -5.52 7.86
CA ALA A 122 13.26 -6.59 7.05
C ALA A 122 14.08 -6.85 5.77
N GLU A 123 14.46 -5.80 5.06
CA GLU A 123 15.29 -5.88 3.86
C GLU A 123 16.66 -6.52 4.13
N GLU A 124 17.35 -6.08 5.17
CA GLU A 124 18.67 -6.60 5.53
C GLU A 124 18.59 -8.04 6.08
N GLN A 125 17.61 -8.32 6.94
CA GLN A 125 17.41 -9.67 7.52
C GLN A 125 17.12 -10.72 6.46
N LEU A 126 16.32 -10.36 5.45
CA LEU A 126 15.92 -11.25 4.36
C LEU A 126 16.85 -11.16 3.14
N ASN A 127 17.87 -10.32 3.20
CA ASN A 127 18.74 -10.05 2.06
C ASN A 127 17.94 -9.72 0.79
N GLY A 128 16.88 -8.95 0.95
CA GLY A 128 16.01 -8.47 -0.13
C GLY A 128 15.07 -9.51 -0.73
N LYS A 129 14.95 -10.72 -0.17
CA LYS A 129 14.06 -11.78 -0.69
C LYS A 129 13.36 -12.54 0.42
N GLY A 130 12.03 -12.57 0.41
CA GLY A 130 11.25 -13.35 1.36
C GLY A 130 9.92 -12.72 1.73
N ASN A 131 9.29 -13.23 2.77
CA ASN A 131 7.98 -12.82 3.22
C ASN A 131 8.04 -12.12 4.58
N VAL A 132 7.33 -11.02 4.74
CA VAL A 132 7.22 -10.26 5.98
C VAL A 132 5.77 -10.15 6.39
N LEU A 133 5.46 -10.58 7.61
CA LEU A 133 4.18 -10.29 8.25
C LEU A 133 4.35 -9.09 9.18
N PHE A 134 3.66 -7.99 8.89
CA PHE A 134 3.73 -6.75 9.65
C PHE A 134 2.40 -6.46 10.35
N LEU A 135 2.35 -6.69 11.64
CA LEU A 135 1.14 -6.53 12.44
C LEU A 135 1.05 -5.15 13.05
N VAL A 136 -0.07 -4.49 12.85
CA VAL A 136 -0.37 -3.15 13.36
C VAL A 136 -1.74 -3.10 14.05
N PRO A 137 -1.91 -2.25 15.07
CA PRO A 137 -3.13 -2.21 15.85
C PRO A 137 -4.30 -1.45 15.19
N SER A 138 -4.09 -0.83 14.04
CA SER A 138 -5.16 -0.08 13.36
C SER A 138 -4.97 -0.04 11.85
N ILE A 139 -6.07 0.08 11.11
CA ILE A 139 -6.09 0.21 9.65
C ILE A 139 -5.34 1.47 9.19
N ALA A 140 -5.46 2.57 9.92
CA ALA A 140 -4.73 3.80 9.62
C ALA A 140 -3.21 3.58 9.64
N LEU A 141 -2.70 2.83 10.62
CA LEU A 141 -1.29 2.46 10.70
C LEU A 141 -0.90 1.45 9.60
N ALA A 142 -1.79 0.54 9.23
CA ALA A 142 -1.55 -0.37 8.10
C ALA A 142 -1.38 0.43 6.80
N SER A 143 -2.31 1.32 6.50
CA SER A 143 -2.28 2.18 5.31
C SER A 143 -1.02 3.05 5.26
N GLN A 144 -0.70 3.73 6.37
CA GLN A 144 0.50 4.56 6.46
C GLN A 144 1.78 3.74 6.27
N SER A 145 1.86 2.57 6.93
CA SER A 145 3.04 1.70 6.85
C SER A 145 3.21 1.13 5.45
N LEU A 146 2.12 0.69 4.83
CA LEU A 146 2.12 0.18 3.46
C LEU A 146 2.59 1.25 2.47
N THR A 147 2.04 2.46 2.57
CA THR A 147 2.44 3.58 1.72
C THR A 147 3.93 3.89 1.88
N GLU A 148 4.43 3.98 3.11
CA GLU A 148 5.85 4.26 3.36
C GLU A 148 6.74 3.12 2.89
N TRP A 149 6.36 1.87 3.13
CA TRP A 149 7.14 0.70 2.74
C TRP A 149 7.19 0.55 1.22
N SER A 150 6.05 0.63 0.54
CA SER A 150 6.01 0.58 -0.94
C SER A 150 6.84 1.69 -1.58
N ALA A 151 6.80 2.90 -1.01
CA ALA A 151 7.57 4.04 -1.50
C ALA A 151 9.08 3.91 -1.25
N GLN A 152 9.49 3.29 -0.15
CA GLN A 152 10.88 3.29 0.30
C GLN A 152 11.59 1.94 0.14
N CYS A 153 10.89 0.85 -0.18
CA CYS A 153 11.49 -0.45 -0.41
C CYS A 153 12.58 -0.39 -1.50
N ARG A 154 13.78 -0.88 -1.19
CA ARG A 154 14.92 -0.87 -2.12
C ARG A 154 14.79 -1.89 -3.24
N TYR A 155 14.03 -2.94 -2.98
CA TYR A 155 13.78 -4.05 -3.88
C TYR A 155 12.39 -3.93 -4.50
N GLY A 156 12.08 -4.71 -5.50
CA GLY A 156 10.71 -4.89 -5.94
C GLY A 156 9.90 -5.55 -4.81
N CYS A 157 8.68 -5.11 -4.56
CA CYS A 157 7.86 -5.69 -3.52
C CYS A 157 6.39 -5.78 -3.93
N ASP A 158 5.72 -6.80 -3.42
CA ASP A 158 4.29 -6.94 -3.46
C ASP A 158 3.72 -6.86 -2.05
N ALA A 159 2.48 -6.38 -1.94
CA ALA A 159 1.84 -6.23 -0.65
C ALA A 159 0.39 -6.68 -0.67
N ALA A 160 -0.01 -7.38 0.40
CA ALA A 160 -1.40 -7.69 0.69
C ALA A 160 -1.80 -7.08 2.04
N VAL A 161 -3.04 -6.62 2.16
CA VAL A 161 -3.59 -6.09 3.41
C VAL A 161 -4.68 -7.02 3.90
N VAL A 162 -4.55 -7.48 5.14
CA VAL A 162 -5.50 -8.37 5.80
C VAL A 162 -6.18 -7.63 6.93
N CYS A 163 -7.43 -7.24 6.73
CA CYS A 163 -8.24 -6.69 7.81
C CYS A 163 -9.72 -7.08 7.63
N SER A 164 -10.40 -7.32 8.73
CA SER A 164 -11.81 -7.73 8.76
C SER A 164 -12.78 -6.60 8.51
N ASP A 165 -12.36 -5.37 8.65
CA ASP A 165 -13.22 -4.20 8.60
C ASP A 165 -12.82 -3.27 7.45
N ASN A 166 -13.48 -3.45 6.32
CA ASN A 166 -13.43 -2.48 5.22
C ASN A 166 -14.16 -1.17 5.57
N LYS A 167 -14.81 -1.12 6.73
CA LYS A 167 -15.64 -0.02 7.22
C LYS A 167 -15.12 0.55 8.54
N ALA A 168 -13.83 0.59 8.75
CA ALA A 168 -13.28 1.22 9.94
C ALA A 168 -13.47 2.73 9.86
N SER A 169 -14.64 3.13 10.16
CA SER A 169 -15.05 4.24 11.01
C SER A 169 -16.47 4.70 10.68
N LYS A 170 -17.35 4.60 11.64
CA LYS A 170 -18.55 5.42 11.75
C LYS A 170 -18.16 6.84 12.22
N GLY A 171 -17.19 7.47 11.57
CA GLY A 171 -16.73 8.80 11.90
C GLY A 171 -16.35 9.57 10.65
N GLU A 172 -16.49 10.89 10.70
CA GLU A 172 -16.31 11.82 9.57
C GLU A 172 -14.90 11.85 8.95
N ASN A 173 -13.95 11.03 9.44
CA ASN A 173 -12.55 10.93 8.97
C ASN A 173 -12.17 9.46 8.68
N SER A 174 -12.92 8.78 7.82
CA SER A 174 -12.51 7.44 7.38
C SER A 174 -11.28 7.54 6.47
N ILE A 175 -10.14 7.14 6.99
CA ILE A 175 -8.96 6.85 6.16
C ILE A 175 -9.30 5.58 5.41
N GLU A 176 -9.67 5.71 4.15
CA GLU A 176 -9.84 4.56 3.26
C GLU A 176 -8.45 4.02 2.92
N LEU A 177 -8.31 2.70 3.03
CA LEU A 177 -7.13 2.03 2.48
C LEU A 177 -7.12 2.27 0.97
N GLY A 178 -6.08 2.90 0.46
CA GLY A 178 -5.86 3.06 -0.98
C GLY A 178 -5.59 1.73 -1.70
N PHE A 179 -5.60 0.62 -0.96
CA PHE A 179 -5.32 -0.73 -1.43
C PHE A 179 -6.45 -1.68 -1.05
N PRO A 180 -6.77 -2.65 -1.92
CA PRO A 180 -7.76 -3.66 -1.60
C PRO A 180 -7.30 -4.50 -0.41
N SER A 181 -8.18 -4.62 0.59
CA SER A 181 -7.97 -5.51 1.74
C SER A 181 -8.88 -6.72 1.63
N THR A 182 -8.45 -7.85 2.15
CA THR A 182 -9.24 -9.07 2.16
C THR A 182 -9.01 -9.90 3.41
N THR A 183 -10.07 -10.60 3.85
CA THR A 183 -9.97 -11.70 4.83
C THR A 183 -10.23 -13.05 4.16
N ASP A 184 -10.48 -13.06 2.87
CA ASP A 184 -10.71 -14.28 2.11
C ASP A 184 -9.40 -15.04 1.94
N VAL A 185 -9.32 -16.18 2.61
CA VAL A 185 -8.14 -17.06 2.59
C VAL A 185 -7.82 -17.57 1.18
N THR A 186 -8.85 -17.76 0.34
CA THR A 186 -8.65 -18.23 -1.04
C THR A 186 -7.94 -17.17 -1.87
N ARG A 187 -8.39 -15.92 -1.79
CA ARG A 187 -7.76 -14.79 -2.46
C ARG A 187 -6.31 -14.54 -1.98
N LEU A 188 -6.08 -14.71 -0.68
CA LEU A 188 -4.72 -14.58 -0.13
C LEU A 188 -3.79 -15.70 -0.62
N LYS A 189 -4.28 -16.94 -0.74
CA LYS A 189 -3.51 -18.05 -1.31
C LYS A 189 -3.21 -17.81 -2.79
N GLU A 190 -4.20 -17.42 -3.58
CA GLU A 190 -4.00 -17.09 -5.00
C GLU A 190 -2.96 -15.96 -5.16
N TRP A 191 -3.07 -14.89 -4.37
CA TRP A 191 -2.08 -13.81 -4.37
C TRP A 191 -0.69 -14.34 -4.02
N TYR A 192 -0.58 -15.17 -2.96
CA TYR A 192 0.70 -15.72 -2.51
C TYR A 192 1.34 -16.65 -3.56
N GLU A 193 0.55 -17.43 -4.25
CA GLU A 193 1.03 -18.28 -5.35
C GLU A 193 1.55 -17.44 -6.52
N ILE A 194 0.86 -16.36 -6.87
CA ILE A 194 1.30 -15.43 -7.92
C ILE A 194 2.63 -14.79 -7.55
N VAL A 195 2.73 -14.19 -6.37
CA VAL A 195 3.96 -13.47 -5.96
C VAL A 195 5.15 -14.38 -5.70
N ASN A 196 4.93 -15.62 -5.30
CA ASN A 196 6.01 -16.60 -5.15
C ASN A 196 6.54 -17.13 -6.50
N ASN A 197 5.69 -17.17 -7.52
CA ASN A 197 6.07 -17.58 -8.87
C ASN A 197 6.69 -16.43 -9.68
N ASP A 198 6.42 -15.19 -9.28
CA ASP A 198 7.05 -14.02 -9.87
C ASP A 198 8.39 -13.77 -9.14
N ASP A 199 9.43 -13.47 -9.88
CA ASP A 199 10.81 -13.31 -9.35
C ASP A 199 10.96 -12.02 -8.50
N ARG A 200 9.87 -11.60 -7.84
CA ARG A 200 9.83 -10.42 -6.99
C ARG A 200 10.43 -10.71 -5.62
N PRO A 201 11.30 -9.84 -5.16
CA PRO A 201 12.16 -10.21 -4.04
C PRO A 201 11.45 -10.19 -2.67
N LEU A 202 10.55 -9.24 -2.40
CA LEU A 202 9.92 -9.09 -1.09
C LEU A 202 8.40 -9.07 -1.15
N ASN A 203 7.76 -9.82 -0.26
CA ASN A 203 6.32 -9.86 -0.10
C ASN A 203 5.93 -9.37 1.29
N PHE A 204 5.03 -8.38 1.37
CA PHE A 204 4.55 -7.81 2.61
C PHE A 204 3.09 -8.19 2.85
N ILE A 205 2.79 -8.63 4.07
CA ILE A 205 1.43 -8.88 4.55
C ILE A 205 1.19 -7.95 5.74
N PHE A 206 0.23 -7.04 5.62
CA PHE A 206 -0.16 -6.07 6.63
C PHE A 206 -1.47 -6.45 7.31
#